data_26ac59e4e15e37a5b0223f24ea04e645
#
_entry.id   26ac59e4e15e37a5b0223f24ea04e645
#
_cell.length_a   1.000
_cell.length_b   1.000
_cell.length_c   1.000
_cell.angle_alpha   90.00
_cell.angle_beta   90.00
_cell.angle_gamma   90.00
#
_symmetry.space_group_name_H-M   'P 1'
#
loop_
_entity.id
_entity.type
_entity.pdbx_description
1 polymer ?
#
loop_
_entity_poly.entity_id
_entity_poly.type
_entity_poly.pdbx_seq_one_letter_code
_entity_poly.pdbx_strand_id
1 'polypeptide(L)'
;MYSAVRVNGRKLYEYAREGKEVEVKSRNVYIKNLVVESVDMEKKAITFTVECSKGTYIRSICGDIGEKLGCGGIMTGLVRLASGAFRLEEAIDLDSLSSMEIPEIEKLLYGADFPLVHFGKVLVDGRTGENFVNGFHLPLGKCRMIREPEFKEKNFVMEIRPEYRSAYNIYKEEEGCETFLGTA
;
A
#
# COMPACT_ATOMS: atom_id res chain seq x y z
N MET A 1 9.89 20.55 -0.10
CA MET A 1 8.93 21.37 0.68
C MET A 1 7.46 21.17 0.31
N TYR A 2 7.06 20.95 -0.93
CA TYR A 2 5.65 20.77 -1.33
C TYR A 2 5.14 19.35 -1.05
N SER A 3 4.85 19.04 0.22
CA SER A 3 4.30 17.75 0.63
C SER A 3 3.22 17.91 1.71
N ALA A 4 2.41 16.87 1.89
CA ALA A 4 1.38 16.80 2.93
C ALA A 4 1.93 16.37 4.30
N VAL A 5 3.23 16.17 4.44
CA VAL A 5 3.89 15.89 5.73
C VAL A 5 3.60 17.02 6.70
N ARG A 6 3.25 16.68 7.92
CA ARG A 6 2.98 17.67 8.98
C ARG A 6 4.21 17.87 9.84
N VAL A 7 4.52 19.14 10.08
CA VAL A 7 5.52 19.60 11.05
C VAL A 7 4.81 20.59 11.96
N ASN A 8 4.89 20.39 13.27
CA ASN A 8 4.21 21.22 14.27
C ASN A 8 2.70 21.42 13.97
N GLY A 9 2.04 20.33 13.54
CA GLY A 9 0.60 20.32 13.27
C GLY A 9 0.17 20.89 11.90
N ARG A 10 1.04 21.62 11.20
CA ARG A 10 0.77 22.23 9.88
C ARG A 10 1.43 21.42 8.75
N LYS A 11 0.83 21.42 7.56
CA LYS A 11 1.38 20.72 6.39
C LYS A 11 2.53 21.51 5.78
N LEU A 12 3.57 20.81 5.29
CA LEU A 12 4.77 21.45 4.74
C LEU A 12 4.47 22.40 3.57
N TYR A 13 3.49 22.09 2.73
CA TYR A 13 3.13 22.98 1.62
C TYR A 13 2.57 24.34 2.10
N GLU A 14 2.01 24.43 3.32
CA GLU A 14 1.54 25.69 3.90
C GLU A 14 2.71 26.59 4.28
N TYR A 15 3.77 26.01 4.86
CA TYR A 15 5.01 26.73 5.12
C TYR A 15 5.68 27.19 3.81
N ALA A 16 5.70 26.31 2.78
CA ALA A 16 6.25 26.65 1.48
C ALA A 16 5.55 27.84 0.81
N ARG A 17 4.21 27.94 0.95
CA ARG A 17 3.43 29.10 0.46
C ARG A 17 3.72 30.38 1.20
N GLU A 18 4.09 30.29 2.48
CA GLU A 18 4.50 31.43 3.31
C GLU A 18 5.97 31.82 3.13
N GLY A 19 6.72 31.10 2.26
CA GLY A 19 8.16 31.31 2.08
C GLY A 19 9.01 30.93 3.29
N LYS A 20 8.46 30.15 4.23
CA LYS A 20 9.17 29.70 5.43
C LYS A 20 9.87 28.37 5.19
N GLU A 21 11.15 28.31 5.50
CA GLU A 21 11.88 27.06 5.55
C GLU A 21 11.66 26.38 6.90
N VAL A 22 11.37 25.07 6.85
CA VAL A 22 11.18 24.23 8.03
C VAL A 22 12.06 23.01 7.87
N GLU A 23 12.81 22.70 8.92
CA GLU A 23 13.60 21.48 8.96
C GLU A 23 12.70 20.26 8.92
N VAL A 24 12.90 19.42 7.91
CA VAL A 24 12.16 18.17 7.73
C VAL A 24 13.07 17.01 8.08
N LYS A 25 12.67 16.22 9.06
CA LYS A 25 13.41 14.99 9.39
C LYS A 25 13.46 14.08 8.16
N SER A 26 14.65 13.66 7.78
CA SER A 26 14.84 12.65 6.74
C SER A 26 14.15 11.34 7.13
N ARG A 27 13.63 10.64 6.15
CA ARG A 27 13.06 9.29 6.32
C ARG A 27 13.77 8.33 5.41
N ASN A 28 14.12 7.19 5.94
CA ASN A 28 14.64 6.11 5.12
C ASN A 28 13.50 5.61 4.22
N VAL A 29 13.76 5.53 2.93
CA VAL A 29 12.88 4.91 1.94
C VAL A 29 13.65 3.79 1.28
N TYR A 30 12.92 2.78 0.83
CA TYR A 30 13.51 1.63 0.16
C TYR A 30 13.06 1.61 -1.30
N ILE A 31 14.00 1.54 -2.21
CA ILE A 31 13.77 1.31 -3.63
C ILE A 31 14.07 -0.16 -3.90
N LYS A 32 13.05 -0.94 -4.22
CA LYS A 32 13.19 -2.37 -4.50
C LYS A 32 13.72 -2.59 -5.90
N ASN A 33 13.15 -1.86 -6.86
CA ASN A 33 13.55 -1.94 -8.26
C ASN A 33 13.39 -0.58 -8.92
N LEU A 34 14.28 -0.25 -9.85
CA LEU A 34 14.18 0.91 -10.73
C LEU A 34 14.65 0.48 -12.11
N VAL A 35 13.76 0.57 -13.10
CA VAL A 35 14.02 0.20 -14.50
C VAL A 35 13.84 1.44 -15.35
N VAL A 36 14.88 1.78 -16.12
CA VAL A 36 14.79 2.83 -17.14
C VAL A 36 14.14 2.23 -18.39
N GLU A 37 12.96 2.72 -18.73
CA GLU A 37 12.18 2.24 -19.88
C GLU A 37 12.63 2.92 -21.18
N SER A 38 12.90 4.23 -21.10
CA SER A 38 13.35 4.99 -22.28
C SER A 38 14.12 6.24 -21.90
N VAL A 39 15.00 6.66 -22.80
CA VAL A 39 15.72 7.94 -22.75
C VAL A 39 15.52 8.66 -24.08
N ASP A 40 14.91 9.84 -24.01
CA ASP A 40 14.71 10.72 -25.14
C ASP A 40 15.69 11.91 -25.02
N MET A 41 16.74 11.87 -25.83
CA MET A 41 17.80 12.89 -25.79
C MET A 41 17.36 14.23 -26.37
N GLU A 42 16.41 14.21 -27.32
CA GLU A 42 15.88 15.44 -27.92
C GLU A 42 15.02 16.21 -26.94
N LYS A 43 14.11 15.52 -26.27
CA LYS A 43 13.24 16.08 -25.23
C LYS A 43 13.93 16.18 -23.87
N LYS A 44 15.14 15.62 -23.72
CA LYS A 44 15.87 15.51 -22.44
C LYS A 44 14.99 14.87 -21.36
N ALA A 45 14.32 13.80 -21.72
CA ALA A 45 13.36 13.11 -20.87
C ALA A 45 13.78 11.66 -20.61
N ILE A 46 13.52 11.19 -19.40
CA ILE A 46 13.73 9.80 -18.98
C ILE A 46 12.41 9.26 -18.44
N THR A 47 12.00 8.11 -18.99
CA THR A 47 10.88 7.35 -18.42
C THR A 47 11.43 6.17 -17.65
N PHE A 48 10.98 5.98 -16.44
CA PHE A 48 11.39 4.85 -15.59
C PHE A 48 10.23 4.31 -14.77
N THR A 49 10.26 3.01 -14.50
CA THR A 49 9.37 2.34 -13.55
C THR A 49 10.12 2.11 -12.25
N VAL A 50 9.49 2.42 -11.11
CA VAL A 50 10.09 2.22 -9.79
C VAL A 50 9.13 1.49 -8.87
N GLU A 51 9.65 0.46 -8.19
CA GLU A 51 8.99 -0.20 -7.08
C GLU A 51 9.65 0.24 -5.78
N CYS A 52 8.88 0.87 -4.90
CA CYS A 52 9.41 1.51 -3.71
C CYS A 52 8.46 1.38 -2.51
N SER A 53 9.01 1.62 -1.33
CA SER A 53 8.26 1.62 -0.09
C SER A 53 7.25 2.76 -0.01
N LYS A 54 6.23 2.63 0.84
CA LYS A 54 5.29 3.71 1.15
C LYS A 54 6.03 4.95 1.65
N GLY A 55 5.53 6.13 1.29
CA GLY A 55 6.13 7.39 1.70
C GLY A 55 7.30 7.85 0.84
N THR A 56 7.69 7.08 -0.19
CA THR A 56 8.67 7.50 -1.18
C THR A 56 8.07 8.57 -2.09
N TYR A 57 8.75 9.69 -2.21
CA TYR A 57 8.36 10.78 -3.11
C TYR A 57 9.07 10.62 -4.45
N ILE A 58 8.34 10.27 -5.49
CA ILE A 58 8.92 10.08 -6.83
C ILE A 58 9.53 11.38 -7.36
N ARG A 59 8.99 12.53 -6.98
CA ARG A 59 9.61 13.85 -7.29
C ARG A 59 11.03 13.98 -6.75
N SER A 60 11.31 13.43 -5.55
CA SER A 60 12.66 13.44 -5.00
C SER A 60 13.58 12.54 -5.83
N ILE A 61 13.12 11.37 -6.25
CA ILE A 61 13.90 10.49 -7.12
C ILE A 61 14.25 11.21 -8.43
N CYS A 62 13.28 11.91 -9.06
CA CYS A 62 13.57 12.70 -10.26
C CYS A 62 14.60 13.80 -10.01
N GLY A 63 14.50 14.50 -8.88
CA GLY A 63 15.49 15.49 -8.46
C GLY A 63 16.89 14.90 -8.26
N ASP A 64 16.98 13.80 -7.52
CA ASP A 64 18.25 13.10 -7.22
C ASP A 64 18.92 12.56 -8.51
N ILE A 65 18.15 12.04 -9.46
CA ILE A 65 18.64 11.63 -10.78
C ILE A 65 19.21 12.84 -11.51
N GLY A 66 18.47 13.94 -11.58
CA GLY A 66 18.91 15.15 -12.26
C GLY A 66 20.14 15.78 -11.60
N GLU A 67 20.25 15.75 -10.30
CA GLU A 67 21.45 16.21 -9.56
C GLU A 67 22.67 15.37 -9.91
N LYS A 68 22.53 14.03 -9.89
CA LYS A 68 23.60 13.11 -10.28
C LYS A 68 24.07 13.29 -11.74
N LEU A 69 23.15 13.68 -12.63
CA LEU A 69 23.47 13.99 -14.00
C LEU A 69 24.03 15.43 -14.20
N GLY A 70 24.03 16.25 -13.14
CA GLY A 70 24.55 17.62 -13.18
C GLY A 70 23.64 18.62 -13.90
N CYS A 71 22.40 18.28 -14.21
CA CYS A 71 21.47 19.12 -14.97
C CYS A 71 20.16 19.46 -14.23
N GLY A 72 19.97 18.95 -13.03
CA GLY A 72 18.69 19.02 -12.35
C GLY A 72 17.63 18.13 -12.99
N GLY A 73 16.48 17.95 -12.30
CA GLY A 73 15.40 17.11 -12.81
C GLY A 73 14.05 17.52 -12.23
N ILE A 74 13.02 17.42 -13.06
CA ILE A 74 11.63 17.64 -12.67
C ILE A 74 10.77 16.45 -13.09
N MET A 75 9.75 16.16 -12.32
CA MET A 75 8.75 15.15 -12.67
C MET A 75 7.70 15.79 -13.58
N THR A 76 7.56 15.28 -14.80
CA THR A 76 6.58 15.77 -15.80
C THR A 76 5.31 14.92 -15.84
N GLY A 77 5.38 13.67 -15.39
CA GLY A 77 4.24 12.76 -15.33
C GLY A 77 4.45 11.69 -14.28
N LEU A 78 3.35 11.13 -13.79
CA LEU A 78 3.36 10.02 -12.83
C LEU A 78 2.12 9.16 -13.02
N VAL A 79 2.33 7.87 -13.19
CA VAL A 79 1.27 6.86 -13.21
C VAL A 79 1.54 5.85 -12.10
N ARG A 80 0.56 5.59 -11.26
CA ARG A 80 0.65 4.54 -10.24
C ARG A 80 0.16 3.22 -10.82
N LEU A 81 1.08 2.29 -11.07
CA LEU A 81 0.76 0.98 -11.64
C LEU A 81 0.20 0.00 -10.60
N ALA A 82 0.61 0.14 -9.34
CA ALA A 82 0.16 -0.72 -8.26
C ALA A 82 0.19 -0.05 -6.90
N SER A 83 -0.58 -0.58 -5.96
CA SER A 83 -0.56 -0.21 -4.53
C SER A 83 -0.97 -1.41 -3.67
N GLY A 84 0.00 -2.09 -3.06
CA GLY A 84 -0.23 -3.36 -2.36
C GLY A 84 -0.74 -4.43 -3.33
N ALA A 85 -1.89 -5.02 -3.03
CA ALA A 85 -2.53 -6.03 -3.88
C ALA A 85 -3.22 -5.43 -5.13
N PHE A 86 -3.54 -4.14 -5.13
CA PHE A 86 -4.28 -3.50 -6.21
C PHE A 86 -3.39 -3.17 -7.40
N ARG A 87 -3.89 -3.43 -8.63
CA ARG A 87 -3.23 -3.17 -9.90
C ARG A 87 -4.03 -2.15 -10.71
N LEU A 88 -3.33 -1.30 -11.49
CA LEU A 88 -3.98 -0.32 -12.36
C LEU A 88 -4.82 -0.99 -13.45
N GLU A 89 -4.33 -2.10 -13.99
CA GLU A 89 -5.00 -2.88 -15.04
C GLU A 89 -6.35 -3.47 -14.61
N GLU A 90 -6.57 -3.61 -13.29
CA GLU A 90 -7.82 -4.09 -12.68
C GLU A 90 -8.71 -2.93 -12.22
N ALA A 91 -8.21 -1.70 -12.32
CA ALA A 91 -8.94 -0.51 -11.89
C ALA A 91 -10.03 -0.12 -12.91
N ILE A 92 -11.12 0.38 -12.40
CA ILE A 92 -12.24 0.89 -13.20
C ILE A 92 -12.19 2.42 -13.14
N ASP A 93 -12.31 3.06 -14.29
CA ASP A 93 -12.39 4.52 -14.33
C ASP A 93 -13.72 5.04 -13.77
N LEU A 94 -13.71 6.28 -13.30
CA LEU A 94 -14.87 6.89 -12.64
C LEU A 94 -16.06 7.09 -13.56
N ASP A 95 -15.83 7.33 -14.85
CA ASP A 95 -16.90 7.56 -15.81
C ASP A 95 -17.63 6.25 -16.09
N SER A 96 -16.88 5.17 -16.29
CA SER A 96 -17.43 3.81 -16.42
C SER A 96 -18.21 3.42 -15.15
N LEU A 97 -17.64 3.62 -13.96
CA LEU A 97 -18.31 3.31 -12.70
C LEU A 97 -19.60 4.10 -12.51
N SER A 98 -19.61 5.38 -12.92
CA SER A 98 -20.77 6.26 -12.78
C SER A 98 -21.95 5.84 -13.68
N SER A 99 -21.68 5.08 -14.74
CA SER A 99 -22.68 4.58 -15.69
C SER A 99 -23.24 3.20 -15.34
N MET A 100 -22.66 2.53 -14.35
CA MET A 100 -23.06 1.18 -13.94
C MET A 100 -24.25 1.20 -12.98
N GLU A 101 -25.06 0.16 -13.08
CA GLU A 101 -26.11 -0.12 -12.10
C GLU A 101 -25.53 -0.79 -10.83
N ILE A 102 -26.21 -0.59 -9.68
CA ILE A 102 -25.74 -1.11 -8.38
C ILE A 102 -25.39 -2.61 -8.41
N PRO A 103 -26.19 -3.52 -9.02
CA PRO A 103 -25.84 -4.95 -9.07
C PRO A 103 -24.59 -5.28 -9.88
N GLU A 104 -24.19 -4.39 -10.80
CA GLU A 104 -22.95 -4.52 -11.56
C GLU A 104 -21.75 -4.10 -10.70
N ILE A 105 -21.90 -2.99 -9.97
CA ILE A 105 -20.89 -2.49 -9.03
C ILE A 105 -20.63 -3.51 -7.92
N GLU A 106 -21.67 -4.14 -7.38
CA GLU A 106 -21.52 -5.16 -6.32
C GLU A 106 -20.64 -6.34 -6.75
N LYS A 107 -20.68 -6.74 -8.02
CA LYS A 107 -19.83 -7.82 -8.56
C LYS A 107 -18.35 -7.44 -8.68
N LEU A 108 -18.05 -6.15 -8.67
CA LEU A 108 -16.69 -5.61 -8.79
C LEU A 108 -16.02 -5.39 -7.44
N LEU A 109 -16.77 -5.52 -6.34
CA LEU A 109 -16.24 -5.31 -5.01
C LEU A 109 -15.33 -6.45 -4.60
N TYR A 110 -14.14 -6.10 -4.19
CA TYR A 110 -13.23 -7.04 -3.51
C TYR A 110 -13.69 -7.28 -2.07
N GLY A 111 -13.43 -8.47 -1.55
CA GLY A 111 -13.59 -8.75 -0.13
C GLY A 111 -12.69 -7.84 0.72
N ALA A 112 -13.10 -7.58 1.95
CA ALA A 112 -12.34 -6.72 2.87
C ALA A 112 -10.95 -7.28 3.22
N ASP A 113 -10.73 -8.58 3.02
CA ASP A 113 -9.49 -9.31 3.20
C ASP A 113 -8.52 -9.18 2.02
N PHE A 114 -9.00 -8.73 0.84
CA PHE A 114 -8.19 -8.63 -0.38
C PHE A 114 -6.86 -7.87 -0.20
N PRO A 115 -6.79 -6.71 0.48
CA PRO A 115 -5.52 -6.02 0.71
C PRO A 115 -4.61 -6.70 1.74
N LEU A 116 -5.10 -7.73 2.44
CA LEU A 116 -4.44 -8.39 3.57
C LEU A 116 -3.85 -9.75 3.19
N VAL A 117 -3.47 -9.91 1.92
CA VAL A 117 -2.95 -11.18 1.35
C VAL A 117 -1.70 -11.71 2.05
N HIS A 118 -0.94 -10.84 2.75
CA HIS A 118 0.28 -11.22 3.46
C HIS A 118 0.02 -11.76 4.87
N PHE A 119 -1.19 -11.56 5.40
CA PHE A 119 -1.57 -12.06 6.71
C PHE A 119 -1.75 -13.58 6.66
N GLY A 120 -1.56 -14.24 7.78
CA GLY A 120 -1.89 -15.65 7.92
C GLY A 120 -3.38 -15.89 7.73
N LYS A 121 -3.79 -17.14 7.60
CA LYS A 121 -5.19 -17.52 7.47
C LYS A 121 -5.54 -18.56 8.53
N VAL A 122 -6.59 -18.28 9.28
CA VAL A 122 -7.10 -19.15 10.34
C VAL A 122 -8.59 -19.39 10.14
N LEU A 123 -9.01 -20.64 10.22
CA LEU A 123 -10.42 -21.01 10.24
C LEU A 123 -10.88 -21.30 11.67
N VAL A 124 -12.07 -20.83 11.97
CA VAL A 124 -12.76 -21.05 13.24
C VAL A 124 -14.16 -21.63 13.00
N ASP A 125 -14.65 -22.37 13.98
CA ASP A 125 -16.05 -22.81 14.01
C ASP A 125 -17.01 -21.64 14.30
N GLY A 126 -18.32 -21.88 14.13
CA GLY A 126 -19.35 -20.87 14.30
C GLY A 126 -19.30 -20.17 15.66
N ARG A 127 -19.19 -20.94 16.74
CA ARG A 127 -19.17 -20.41 18.11
C ARG A 127 -17.92 -19.57 18.40
N THR A 128 -16.76 -20.06 17.96
CA THR A 128 -15.50 -19.32 18.11
C THR A 128 -15.50 -18.03 17.30
N GLY A 129 -16.07 -18.07 16.08
CA GLY A 129 -16.23 -16.90 15.22
C GLY A 129 -17.16 -15.85 15.84
N GLU A 130 -18.29 -16.25 16.42
CA GLU A 130 -19.20 -15.34 17.12
C GLU A 130 -18.51 -14.68 18.33
N ASN A 131 -17.76 -15.44 19.12
CA ASN A 131 -16.99 -14.91 20.23
C ASN A 131 -15.95 -13.89 19.74
N PHE A 132 -15.24 -14.20 18.64
CA PHE A 132 -14.23 -13.30 18.08
C PHE A 132 -14.84 -11.96 17.65
N VAL A 133 -15.96 -11.98 16.93
CA VAL A 133 -16.67 -10.76 16.49
C VAL A 133 -17.14 -9.92 17.68
N ASN A 134 -17.49 -10.57 18.81
CA ASN A 134 -17.86 -9.90 20.05
C ASN A 134 -16.64 -9.45 20.91
N GLY A 135 -15.43 -9.53 20.37
CA GLY A 135 -14.21 -9.03 21.01
C GLY A 135 -13.59 -9.98 22.04
N PHE A 136 -14.00 -11.24 22.09
CA PHE A 136 -13.35 -12.22 22.94
C PHE A 136 -11.98 -12.65 22.39
N HIS A 137 -11.09 -12.99 23.30
CA HIS A 137 -9.77 -13.51 22.95
C HIS A 137 -9.84 -14.77 22.10
N LEU A 138 -9.09 -14.79 20.99
CA LEU A 138 -8.99 -15.94 20.11
C LEU A 138 -7.78 -16.80 20.47
N PRO A 139 -7.98 -18.03 20.98
CA PRO A 139 -6.88 -18.93 21.30
C PRO A 139 -6.34 -19.58 20.01
N LEU A 140 -5.44 -18.91 19.29
CA LEU A 140 -4.91 -19.36 17.99
C LEU A 140 -4.41 -20.81 18.01
N GLY A 141 -3.84 -21.28 19.13
CA GLY A 141 -3.39 -22.67 19.27
C GLY A 141 -4.50 -23.73 19.26
N LYS A 142 -5.78 -23.32 19.33
CA LYS A 142 -6.96 -24.20 19.21
C LYS A 142 -7.71 -24.02 17.89
N CYS A 143 -7.27 -23.11 17.05
CA CYS A 143 -7.86 -22.82 15.75
C CYS A 143 -7.17 -23.62 14.65
N ARG A 144 -7.86 -23.81 13.52
CA ARG A 144 -7.28 -24.47 12.36
C ARG A 144 -6.45 -23.48 11.55
N MET A 145 -5.13 -23.57 11.69
CA MET A 145 -4.16 -22.80 10.93
C MET A 145 -4.14 -23.28 9.48
N ILE A 146 -4.42 -22.42 8.51
CA ILE A 146 -4.40 -22.72 7.07
C ILE A 146 -3.11 -22.22 6.45
N ARG A 147 -2.68 -21.02 6.83
CA ARG A 147 -1.49 -20.39 6.28
C ARG A 147 -0.85 -19.50 7.32
N GLU A 148 0.46 -19.60 7.44
CA GLU A 148 1.26 -18.66 8.24
C GLU A 148 1.38 -17.30 7.55
N PRO A 149 1.59 -16.21 8.29
CA PRO A 149 1.84 -14.91 7.71
C PRO A 149 3.08 -14.91 6.80
N GLU A 150 2.93 -14.41 5.58
CA GLU A 150 4.03 -14.34 4.61
C GLU A 150 4.58 -12.92 4.49
N PHE A 151 5.51 -12.56 5.34
CA PHE A 151 6.31 -11.34 5.18
C PHE A 151 7.62 -11.68 4.46
N LYS A 152 7.52 -12.09 3.19
CA LYS A 152 8.62 -12.68 2.40
C LYS A 152 9.78 -11.74 2.11
N GLU A 153 9.67 -10.47 2.35
CA GLU A 153 10.69 -9.56 1.90
C GLU A 153 11.69 -9.24 3.00
N LYS A 154 12.70 -10.10 3.12
CA LYS A 154 13.92 -9.84 3.92
C LYS A 154 14.59 -8.49 3.61
N ASN A 155 14.27 -7.90 2.47
CA ASN A 155 14.84 -6.66 1.95
C ASN A 155 13.89 -5.46 2.00
N PHE A 156 12.62 -5.67 2.28
CA PHE A 156 11.73 -4.58 2.68
C PHE A 156 12.04 -4.25 4.15
N VAL A 157 13.12 -3.52 4.35
CA VAL A 157 13.42 -2.88 5.65
C VAL A 157 12.43 -1.72 5.84
N MET A 158 11.18 -2.02 5.62
CA MET A 158 10.13 -1.28 6.28
C MET A 158 10.12 -1.81 7.70
N GLU A 159 10.10 -0.91 8.65
CA GLU A 159 9.60 -1.19 9.99
C GLU A 159 8.17 -1.75 9.85
N ILE A 160 8.08 -3.02 9.42
CA ILE A 160 6.87 -3.80 9.62
C ILE A 160 6.77 -3.82 11.12
N ARG A 161 5.79 -3.11 11.63
CA ARG A 161 5.54 -3.12 13.07
C ARG A 161 5.54 -4.55 13.52
N PRO A 162 6.26 -4.90 14.60
CA PRO A 162 6.39 -6.29 15.05
C PRO A 162 5.05 -7.02 15.15
N GLU A 163 3.98 -6.29 15.52
CA GLU A 163 2.62 -6.80 15.62
C GLU A 163 2.04 -7.34 14.31
N TYR A 164 2.50 -6.88 13.15
CA TYR A 164 2.01 -7.40 11.86
C TYR A 164 2.71 -8.69 11.42
N ARG A 165 3.80 -9.08 12.09
CA ARG A 165 4.50 -10.34 11.78
C ARG A 165 3.73 -11.57 12.22
N SER A 166 2.76 -11.39 13.11
CA SER A 166 1.87 -12.44 13.61
C SER A 166 0.40 -12.09 13.40
N ALA A 167 0.08 -11.33 12.36
CA ALA A 167 -1.28 -10.97 12.04
C ALA A 167 -1.94 -12.07 11.18
N TYR A 168 -3.16 -12.41 11.52
CA TYR A 168 -3.95 -13.45 10.87
C TYR A 168 -5.31 -12.92 10.45
N ASN A 169 -5.73 -13.32 9.26
CA ASN A 169 -7.10 -13.18 8.79
C ASN A 169 -7.92 -14.34 9.35
N ILE A 170 -8.99 -14.02 10.04
CA ILE A 170 -9.87 -14.98 10.69
C ILE A 170 -11.11 -15.20 9.83
N TYR A 171 -11.38 -16.46 9.50
CA TYR A 171 -12.55 -16.86 8.72
C TYR A 171 -13.38 -17.85 9.51
N LYS A 172 -14.70 -17.70 9.43
CA LYS A 172 -15.68 -18.68 9.90
C LYS A 172 -15.96 -19.65 8.77
N GLU A 173 -15.88 -20.95 9.04
CA GLU A 173 -16.25 -22.01 8.11
C GLU A 173 -17.63 -22.56 8.49
N GLU A 174 -18.60 -22.43 7.58
CA GLU A 174 -19.95 -23.02 7.72
C GLU A 174 -20.37 -23.60 6.37
N GLU A 175 -20.77 -24.87 6.37
CA GLU A 175 -21.28 -25.60 5.19
C GLU A 175 -20.38 -25.49 3.96
N GLY A 176 -19.06 -25.43 4.15
CA GLY A 176 -18.07 -25.32 3.07
C GLY A 176 -17.87 -23.89 2.53
N CYS A 177 -18.54 -22.90 3.12
CA CYS A 177 -18.32 -21.48 2.83
C CYS A 177 -17.42 -20.84 3.90
N GLU A 178 -16.48 -20.03 3.47
CA GLU A 178 -15.61 -19.25 4.35
C GLU A 178 -16.06 -17.79 4.36
N THR A 179 -16.33 -17.26 5.55
CA THR A 179 -16.68 -15.86 5.74
C THR A 179 -15.58 -15.14 6.51
N PHE A 180 -15.02 -14.07 5.95
CA PHE A 180 -14.04 -13.25 6.62
C PHE A 180 -14.68 -12.48 7.78
N LEU A 181 -14.10 -12.61 8.98
CA LEU A 181 -14.60 -11.98 10.20
C LEU A 181 -13.77 -10.76 10.64
N GLY A 182 -12.49 -10.74 10.30
CA GLY A 182 -11.56 -9.70 10.73
C GLY A 182 -10.13 -10.21 10.85
N THR A 183 -9.29 -9.43 11.53
CA THR A 183 -7.88 -9.76 11.78
C THR A 183 -7.57 -9.85 13.26
N ALA A 184 -6.63 -10.72 13.61
CA ALA A 184 -6.11 -10.89 14.97
C ALA A 184 -4.58 -10.89 14.98
#